data_6509781dbde55d1e2a7481ad327a1163
#
_entry.id   6509781dbde55d1e2a7481ad327a1163
#
_cell.length_a   1.000
_cell.length_b   1.000
_cell.length_c   1.000
_cell.angle_alpha   90.00
_cell.angle_beta   90.00
_cell.angle_gamma   90.00
#
_symmetry.space_group_name_H-M   'P 1'
#
loop_
_entity.id
_entity.type
_entity.pdbx_description
1 polymer ?
#
loop_
_entity_poly.entity_id
_entity_poly.type
_entity_poly.pdbx_seq_one_letter_code
_entity_poly.pdbx_strand_id
1 'polypeptide(L)'
;MPKRGGRGGRQNIGAKRELVCKIDSETDYGQVVKNLGNKRLEVILFGNGKTLNCKIRGSLRVWIAIGEIVLVSMRDFQQDRADVVWKYTADEARKLKKLGEIPNDTKISDGDTSSHVENIEFVDNTIDGDNSQDEGYAQRNYDLPPSSDEEDDEISKI
;
A
#
# COMPACT_ATOMS: atom_id res chain seq x y z
N MET A 1 -13.92 27.92 42.56
CA MET A 1 -13.03 27.19 41.60
C MET A 1 -13.84 26.85 40.36
N PRO A 2 -13.61 27.46 39.24
CA PRO A 2 -14.36 27.12 38.03
C PRO A 2 -13.79 25.79 37.45
N LYS A 3 -14.67 24.82 37.30
CA LYS A 3 -14.38 23.55 36.64
C LYS A 3 -14.17 23.77 35.15
N ARG A 4 -12.98 23.52 34.67
CA ARG A 4 -12.68 23.50 33.24
C ARG A 4 -13.42 22.29 32.61
N GLY A 5 -14.53 22.55 31.95
CA GLY A 5 -15.23 21.60 31.12
C GLY A 5 -14.36 21.20 29.93
N GLY A 6 -13.96 19.95 29.89
CA GLY A 6 -13.28 19.38 28.71
C GLY A 6 -14.23 19.43 27.51
N ARG A 7 -13.88 20.21 26.52
CA ARG A 7 -14.54 20.16 25.20
C ARG A 7 -14.11 18.86 24.54
N GLY A 8 -14.93 17.84 24.74
CA GLY A 8 -14.86 16.63 23.92
C GLY A 8 -15.15 17.03 22.47
N GLY A 9 -14.12 17.05 21.64
CA GLY A 9 -14.29 17.24 20.21
C GLY A 9 -15.16 16.13 19.66
N ARG A 10 -16.42 16.44 19.36
CA ARG A 10 -17.27 15.57 18.56
C ARG A 10 -16.60 15.46 17.20
N GLN A 11 -16.01 14.32 16.94
CA GLN A 11 -15.63 13.96 15.58
C GLN A 11 -16.91 13.89 14.76
N ASN A 12 -17.05 14.78 13.83
CA ASN A 12 -18.13 14.78 12.85
C ASN A 12 -17.95 13.54 11.95
N ILE A 13 -18.46 12.43 12.41
CA ILE A 13 -18.57 11.19 11.63
C ILE A 13 -19.77 11.44 10.69
N GLY A 14 -19.50 11.90 9.48
CA GLY A 14 -20.53 12.00 8.47
C GLY A 14 -20.61 13.25 7.62
N ALA A 15 -19.68 14.21 7.76
CA ALA A 15 -19.57 15.24 6.75
C ALA A 15 -19.13 14.61 5.43
N LYS A 16 -20.04 14.47 4.48
CA LYS A 16 -19.70 14.13 3.09
C LYS A 16 -18.66 15.13 2.63
N ARG A 17 -17.43 14.67 2.47
CA ARG A 17 -16.37 15.49 1.88
C ARG A 17 -16.79 15.83 0.46
N GLU A 18 -16.60 17.06 0.06
CA GLU A 18 -16.75 17.43 -1.33
C GLU A 18 -15.72 16.70 -2.16
N LEU A 19 -16.14 16.18 -3.31
CA LEU A 19 -15.25 15.47 -4.22
C LEU A 19 -14.31 16.49 -4.88
N VAL A 20 -13.05 16.40 -4.60
CA VAL A 20 -12.03 17.24 -5.24
C VAL A 20 -11.72 16.63 -6.60
N CYS A 21 -12.07 17.34 -7.68
CA CYS A 21 -11.68 16.95 -9.03
C CYS A 21 -10.40 17.67 -9.46
N LYS A 22 -9.72 17.14 -10.46
CA LYS A 22 -8.61 17.85 -11.07
C LYS A 22 -9.12 19.16 -11.67
N ILE A 23 -8.42 20.23 -11.40
CA ILE A 23 -8.81 21.58 -11.84
C ILE A 23 -7.99 22.01 -13.06
N ASP A 24 -6.71 21.66 -13.05
CA ASP A 24 -5.73 22.13 -14.03
C ASP A 24 -5.06 20.96 -14.76
N SER A 25 -4.46 21.28 -15.90
CA SER A 25 -3.63 20.35 -16.65
C SER A 25 -2.38 19.88 -15.89
N GLU A 26 -2.00 20.61 -14.85
CA GLU A 26 -0.87 20.27 -13.98
C GLU A 26 -1.21 19.21 -12.93
N THR A 27 -2.50 18.91 -12.74
CA THR A 27 -2.94 17.88 -11.80
C THR A 27 -3.45 16.65 -12.52
N ASP A 28 -3.11 15.48 -12.03
CA ASP A 28 -3.60 14.21 -12.58
C ASP A 28 -3.90 13.21 -11.48
N TYR A 29 -4.75 12.25 -11.79
CA TYR A 29 -5.05 11.15 -10.88
C TYR A 29 -4.03 10.04 -11.04
N GLY A 30 -3.66 9.42 -9.93
CA GLY A 30 -2.74 8.31 -9.95
C GLY A 30 -3.03 7.27 -8.87
N GLN A 31 -2.49 6.09 -9.07
CA GLN A 31 -2.56 5.01 -8.10
C GLN A 31 -1.19 4.76 -7.48
N VAL A 32 -1.15 4.59 -6.17
CA VAL A 32 0.07 4.31 -5.43
C VAL A 32 0.50 2.86 -5.66
N VAL A 33 1.70 2.67 -6.18
CA VAL A 33 2.28 1.36 -6.46
C VAL A 33 3.21 0.91 -5.35
N LYS A 34 4.00 1.84 -4.84
CA LYS A 34 5.03 1.54 -3.86
C LYS A 34 5.24 2.68 -2.88
N ASN A 35 5.56 2.33 -1.65
CA ASN A 35 5.99 3.28 -0.64
C ASN A 35 7.52 3.28 -0.56
N LEU A 36 8.13 4.42 -0.84
CA LEU A 36 9.60 4.59 -0.84
C LEU A 36 10.15 5.07 0.49
N GLY A 37 9.29 5.34 1.46
CA GLY A 37 9.68 5.94 2.73
C GLY A 37 9.91 7.46 2.65
N ASN A 38 10.18 8.10 3.77
CA ASN A 38 10.43 9.55 3.86
C ASN A 38 9.33 10.40 3.18
N LYS A 39 8.07 10.02 3.31
CA LYS A 39 6.93 10.66 2.64
C LYS A 39 7.05 10.70 1.11
N ARG A 40 7.67 9.69 0.52
CA ARG A 40 7.75 9.51 -0.93
C ARG A 40 7.01 8.26 -1.34
N LEU A 41 6.28 8.38 -2.42
CA LEU A 41 5.48 7.32 -3.02
C LEU A 41 5.79 7.22 -4.51
N GLU A 42 5.77 6.01 -5.01
CA GLU A 42 5.76 5.75 -6.43
C GLU A 42 4.31 5.63 -6.89
N VAL A 43 3.92 6.48 -7.83
CA VAL A 43 2.54 6.62 -8.31
C VAL A 43 2.50 6.46 -9.82
N ILE A 44 1.58 5.64 -10.31
CA ILE A 44 1.27 5.54 -11.74
C ILE A 44 0.13 6.49 -12.06
N LEU A 45 0.35 7.41 -12.99
CA LEU A 45 -0.67 8.32 -13.48
C LEU A 45 -1.62 7.63 -14.45
N PHE A 46 -2.90 7.91 -14.33
CA PHE A 46 -3.90 7.34 -15.23
C PHE A 46 -3.96 8.01 -16.60
N GLY A 47 -3.59 9.29 -16.68
CA GLY A 47 -3.63 10.03 -17.93
C GLY A 47 -2.64 9.55 -18.99
N ASN A 48 -1.40 9.28 -18.58
CA ASN A 48 -0.31 8.90 -19.47
C ASN A 48 0.37 7.56 -19.12
N GLY A 49 -0.06 6.90 -18.06
CA GLY A 49 0.53 5.64 -17.59
C GLY A 49 1.97 5.78 -17.05
N LYS A 50 2.44 7.00 -16.88
CA LYS A 50 3.82 7.27 -16.42
C LYS A 50 3.92 7.05 -14.91
N THR A 51 4.99 6.41 -14.49
CA THR A 51 5.31 6.24 -13.08
C THR A 51 6.16 7.41 -12.59
N LEU A 52 5.71 8.07 -11.53
CA LEU A 52 6.38 9.23 -10.95
C LEU A 52 6.75 9.00 -9.49
N ASN A 53 7.85 9.61 -9.08
CA ASN A 53 8.24 9.67 -7.67
C ASN A 53 7.58 10.90 -7.03
N CYS A 54 6.55 10.65 -6.24
CA CYS A 54 5.73 11.69 -5.64
C CYS A 54 6.10 11.91 -4.18
N LYS A 55 6.15 13.17 -3.78
CA LYS A 55 6.34 13.56 -2.38
C LYS A 55 4.99 13.92 -1.77
N ILE A 56 4.70 13.39 -0.60
CA ILE A 56 3.49 13.77 0.13
C ILE A 56 3.65 15.20 0.64
N ARG A 57 2.72 16.08 0.30
CA ARG A 57 2.72 17.46 0.76
C ARG A 57 2.66 17.53 2.29
N GLY A 58 3.41 18.43 2.90
CA GLY A 58 3.51 18.53 4.35
C GLY A 58 2.19 18.83 5.07
N SER A 59 1.26 19.50 4.39
CA SER A 59 -0.11 19.74 4.88
C SER A 59 -0.97 18.48 4.96
N LEU A 60 -0.64 17.47 4.18
CA LEU A 60 -1.36 16.21 4.12
C LEU A 60 -0.87 15.27 5.23
N ARG A 61 -1.62 15.23 6.33
CA ARG A 61 -1.30 14.39 7.50
C ARG A 61 -2.11 13.09 7.49
N VAL A 62 -2.09 12.38 6.38
CA VAL A 62 -2.81 11.12 6.24
C VAL A 62 -1.85 10.01 5.85
N TRP A 63 -2.16 8.81 6.31
CA TRP A 63 -1.46 7.61 5.87
C TRP A 63 -1.97 7.24 4.48
N ILE A 64 -1.06 6.90 3.59
CA ILE A 64 -1.38 6.48 2.23
C ILE A 64 -0.82 5.08 2.03
N ALA A 65 -1.71 4.14 1.70
CA ALA A 65 -1.36 2.76 1.45
C ALA A 65 -1.15 2.49 -0.05
N ILE A 66 -0.55 1.35 -0.34
CA ILE A 66 -0.38 0.88 -1.72
C ILE A 66 -1.76 0.55 -2.30
N GLY A 67 -2.00 0.92 -3.56
CA GLY A 67 -3.28 0.71 -4.24
C GLY A 67 -4.30 1.83 -4.04
N GLU A 68 -4.06 2.78 -3.15
CA GLU A 68 -4.94 3.94 -2.98
C GLU A 68 -4.80 4.95 -4.11
N ILE A 69 -5.86 5.69 -4.36
CA ILE A 69 -5.92 6.71 -5.39
C ILE A 69 -5.62 8.07 -4.79
N VAL A 70 -4.77 8.82 -5.46
CA VAL A 70 -4.29 10.13 -5.04
C VAL A 70 -4.37 11.13 -6.20
N LEU A 71 -4.51 12.40 -5.84
CA LEU A 71 -4.34 13.51 -6.78
C LEU A 71 -2.90 14.00 -6.68
N VAL A 72 -2.26 14.09 -7.83
CA VAL A 72 -0.85 14.47 -7.94
C VAL A 72 -0.76 15.78 -8.71
N SER A 73 0.05 16.70 -8.22
CA SER A 73 0.40 17.93 -8.92
C SER A 73 1.79 17.78 -9.53
N MET A 74 1.86 17.88 -10.83
CA MET A 74 3.12 17.86 -11.56
C MET A 74 3.86 19.19 -11.40
N ARG A 75 5.18 19.15 -11.55
CA ARG A 75 6.02 20.34 -11.52
C ARG A 75 6.55 20.62 -12.90
N ASP A 76 6.45 21.85 -13.36
CA ASP A 76 6.88 22.26 -14.71
C ASP A 76 8.34 21.96 -15.02
N PHE A 77 9.19 22.06 -13.99
CA PHE A 77 10.64 21.89 -14.16
C PHE A 77 11.16 20.48 -13.88
N GLN A 78 10.33 19.57 -13.35
CA GLN A 78 10.72 18.23 -12.93
C GLN A 78 9.68 17.20 -13.34
N GLN A 79 9.75 16.72 -14.53
CA GLN A 79 8.78 15.77 -15.10
C GLN A 79 8.74 14.40 -14.40
N ASP A 80 9.78 14.06 -13.64
CA ASP A 80 9.87 12.78 -12.93
C ASP A 80 9.45 12.87 -11.46
N ARG A 81 9.17 14.09 -10.99
CA ARG A 81 8.78 14.35 -9.61
C ARG A 81 7.48 15.13 -9.56
N ALA A 82 6.65 14.75 -8.61
CA ALA A 82 5.38 15.41 -8.38
C ALA A 82 5.07 15.45 -6.88
N ASP A 83 4.05 16.20 -6.53
CA ASP A 83 3.58 16.32 -5.14
C ASP A 83 2.19 15.71 -5.01
N VAL A 84 2.00 14.86 -4.01
CA VAL A 84 0.67 14.37 -3.65
C VAL A 84 -0.09 15.46 -2.92
N VAL A 85 -1.18 15.92 -3.50
CA VAL A 85 -2.01 17.03 -3.01
C VAL A 85 -3.21 16.52 -2.23
N TRP A 86 -3.80 15.41 -2.66
CA TRP A 86 -5.02 14.87 -2.08
C TRP A 86 -5.03 13.35 -2.09
N LYS A 87 -5.68 12.76 -1.08
CA LYS A 87 -5.94 11.32 -0.99
C LYS A 87 -7.44 11.11 -1.10
N TYR A 88 -7.84 10.22 -1.98
CA TYR A 88 -9.24 9.81 -2.14
C TYR A 88 -9.58 8.61 -1.26
N THR A 89 -10.80 8.63 -0.74
CA THR A 89 -11.39 7.45 -0.11
C THR A 89 -11.91 6.50 -1.17
N ALA A 90 -12.17 5.25 -0.80
CA ALA A 90 -12.72 4.27 -1.72
C ALA A 90 -14.07 4.72 -2.36
N ASP A 91 -14.91 5.38 -1.60
CA ASP A 91 -16.19 5.92 -2.11
C ASP A 91 -16.00 7.08 -3.09
N GLU A 92 -15.05 7.95 -2.82
CA GLU A 92 -14.67 9.04 -3.72
C GLU A 92 -14.06 8.49 -5.02
N ALA A 93 -13.20 7.49 -4.91
CA ALA A 93 -12.61 6.80 -6.05
C ALA A 93 -13.67 6.11 -6.94
N ARG A 94 -14.67 5.47 -6.33
CA ARG A 94 -15.81 4.90 -7.07
C ARG A 94 -16.62 5.97 -7.79
N LYS A 95 -16.79 7.16 -7.20
CA LYS A 95 -17.44 8.29 -7.86
C LYS A 95 -16.63 8.81 -9.04
N LEU A 96 -15.31 8.98 -8.88
CA LEU A 96 -14.42 9.37 -9.98
C LEU A 96 -14.44 8.35 -11.13
N LYS A 97 -14.52 7.07 -10.80
CA LYS A 97 -14.68 6.00 -11.78
C LYS A 97 -16.01 6.11 -12.55
N LYS A 98 -17.10 6.43 -11.87
CA LYS A 98 -18.41 6.67 -12.49
C LYS A 98 -18.43 7.92 -13.39
N LEU A 99 -17.63 8.92 -13.04
CA LEU A 99 -17.46 10.15 -13.84
C LEU A 99 -16.56 9.93 -15.06
N GLY A 100 -15.88 8.78 -15.15
CA GLY A 100 -14.97 8.47 -16.25
C GLY A 100 -13.57 9.10 -16.10
N GLU A 101 -13.28 9.71 -14.96
CA GLU A 101 -11.96 10.32 -14.68
C GLU A 101 -10.87 9.27 -14.41
N ILE A 102 -11.25 8.09 -13.99
CA ILE A 102 -10.37 6.97 -13.68
C ILE A 102 -10.77 5.76 -14.54
N PRO A 103 -9.78 5.01 -15.07
CA PRO A 103 -10.04 3.79 -15.83
C PRO A 103 -10.88 2.77 -15.07
N ASN A 104 -11.78 2.12 -15.76
CA ASN A 104 -12.67 1.12 -15.17
C ASN A 104 -11.94 -0.12 -14.63
N ASP A 105 -10.78 -0.40 -15.16
CA ASP A 105 -9.94 -1.55 -14.76
C ASP A 105 -9.17 -1.31 -13.45
N THR A 106 -9.21 -0.09 -12.91
CA THR A 106 -8.51 0.26 -11.69
C THR A 106 -9.11 -0.48 -10.50
N LYS A 107 -8.28 -1.27 -9.81
CA LYS A 107 -8.65 -1.89 -8.55
C LYS A 107 -8.61 -0.83 -7.45
N ILE A 108 -9.73 -0.59 -6.80
CA ILE A 108 -9.84 0.31 -5.67
C ILE A 108 -9.61 -0.53 -4.43
N SER A 109 -8.51 -0.26 -3.70
CA SER A 109 -8.29 -0.85 -2.39
C SER A 109 -9.22 -0.13 -1.39
N ASP A 110 -10.19 -0.87 -0.88
CA ASP A 110 -10.91 -0.45 0.30
C ASP A 110 -9.91 -0.52 1.46
N GLY A 111 -9.64 0.58 2.10
CA GLY A 111 -8.62 0.69 3.16
C GLY A 111 -8.90 -0.09 4.45
N ASP A 112 -9.87 -0.97 4.43
CA ASP A 112 -10.05 -2.02 5.41
C ASP A 112 -9.14 -3.19 5.06
N THR A 113 -8.12 -3.34 5.84
CA THR A 113 -7.20 -4.49 5.84
C THR A 113 -7.87 -5.79 6.30
N SER A 114 -9.16 -5.92 6.12
CA SER A 114 -9.86 -7.16 6.34
C SER A 114 -10.24 -7.77 5.00
N SER A 115 -9.53 -8.84 4.68
CA SER A 115 -9.85 -9.79 3.63
C SER A 115 -9.51 -9.35 2.20
N HIS A 116 -8.23 -9.23 1.87
CA HIS A 116 -7.82 -9.75 0.59
C HIS A 116 -7.73 -11.30 0.73
N VAL A 117 -8.88 -11.91 0.89
CA VAL A 117 -9.02 -13.32 0.51
C VAL A 117 -9.22 -13.27 -0.99
N GLU A 118 -8.11 -13.22 -1.73
CA GLU A 118 -8.17 -13.68 -3.10
C GLU A 118 -8.83 -15.04 -3.05
N ASN A 119 -9.81 -15.23 -3.90
CA ASN A 119 -10.39 -16.52 -4.22
C ASN A 119 -9.26 -17.54 -4.36
N ILE A 120 -8.88 -18.15 -3.25
CA ILE A 120 -8.26 -19.44 -3.29
C ILE A 120 -9.44 -20.35 -3.61
N GLU A 121 -9.63 -20.62 -4.88
CA GLU A 121 -10.43 -21.76 -5.28
C GLU A 121 -9.74 -22.97 -4.65
N PHE A 122 -10.28 -23.38 -3.50
CA PHE A 122 -10.02 -24.70 -2.98
C PHE A 122 -10.64 -25.66 -3.98
N VAL A 123 -9.83 -26.10 -4.91
CA VAL A 123 -10.15 -27.28 -5.70
C VAL A 123 -10.10 -28.43 -4.71
N ASP A 124 -11.27 -28.79 -4.22
CA ASP A 124 -11.48 -29.95 -3.41
C ASP A 124 -11.24 -31.17 -4.32
N ASN A 125 -9.98 -31.57 -4.43
CA ASN A 125 -9.61 -32.85 -4.99
C ASN A 125 -9.93 -33.91 -3.95
N THR A 126 -11.19 -34.24 -3.81
CA THR A 126 -11.61 -35.50 -3.20
C THR A 126 -11.18 -36.61 -4.16
N ILE A 127 -9.96 -37.06 -4.00
CA ILE A 127 -9.56 -38.36 -4.51
C ILE A 127 -9.97 -39.33 -3.43
N ASP A 128 -11.12 -39.93 -3.63
CA ASP A 128 -11.48 -41.19 -3.00
C ASP A 128 -10.48 -42.25 -3.45
N GLY A 129 -9.55 -42.55 -2.62
CA GLY A 129 -8.52 -43.57 -2.81
C GLY A 129 -8.17 -44.17 -1.49
N ASP A 130 -9.04 -45.09 -1.06
CA ASP A 130 -8.74 -46.09 -0.04
C ASP A 130 -7.41 -46.78 -0.38
N ASN A 131 -6.40 -46.55 0.45
CA ASN A 131 -5.41 -47.58 0.73
C ASN A 131 -4.64 -47.28 2.02
N SER A 132 -5.04 -47.99 3.06
CA SER A 132 -4.31 -48.25 4.27
C SER A 132 -3.00 -48.95 3.96
N GLN A 133 -1.85 -48.41 4.39
CA GLN A 133 -0.66 -49.09 4.91
C GLN A 133 0.32 -47.98 5.34
N ASP A 134 0.39 -47.78 6.61
CA ASP A 134 1.38 -48.09 7.59
C ASP A 134 2.83 -47.89 7.13
N GLU A 135 3.57 -47.29 8.06
CA GLU A 135 5.02 -47.28 8.20
C GLU A 135 5.77 -46.01 7.78
N GLY A 136 6.34 -45.43 8.79
CA GLY A 136 7.64 -44.81 8.67
C GLY A 136 7.70 -43.31 9.01
N TYR A 137 7.67 -43.02 10.27
CA TYR A 137 8.16 -41.75 10.78
C TYR A 137 9.66 -41.68 10.57
N ALA A 138 10.10 -41.24 9.41
CA ALA A 138 11.46 -40.83 9.23
C ALA A 138 11.69 -39.51 9.95
N GLN A 139 12.22 -39.60 11.15
CA GLN A 139 12.88 -38.49 11.80
C GLN A 139 13.99 -37.98 10.89
N ARG A 140 13.74 -36.88 10.24
CA ARG A 140 14.82 -36.14 9.59
C ARG A 140 15.58 -35.42 10.69
N ASN A 141 16.64 -36.04 11.13
CA ASN A 141 17.67 -35.38 11.90
C ASN A 141 18.21 -34.24 11.02
N TYR A 142 17.93 -33.05 11.40
CA TYR A 142 18.65 -31.88 10.87
C TYR A 142 19.99 -31.86 11.58
N ASP A 143 20.98 -32.51 10.98
CA ASP A 143 22.36 -32.26 11.34
C ASP A 143 22.71 -30.84 10.96
N LEU A 144 22.73 -29.98 11.98
CA LEU A 144 23.32 -28.68 11.87
C LEU A 144 24.83 -28.86 11.68
N PRO A 145 25.44 -28.27 10.66
CA PRO A 145 26.88 -28.28 10.53
C PRO A 145 27.50 -27.57 11.72
N PRO A 146 28.58 -28.10 12.31
CA PRO A 146 29.26 -27.41 13.38
C PRO A 146 29.81 -26.12 12.85
N SER A 147 29.51 -25.03 13.56
CA SER A 147 30.15 -23.73 13.33
C SER A 147 31.63 -23.89 13.63
N SER A 148 32.45 -23.87 12.62
CA SER A 148 33.88 -23.77 12.76
C SER A 148 34.23 -22.31 13.09
N ASP A 149 34.36 -22.04 14.36
CA ASP A 149 35.08 -20.87 14.83
C ASP A 149 36.56 -21.16 14.65
N GLU A 150 37.10 -20.83 13.52
CA GLU A 150 38.54 -20.70 13.35
C GLU A 150 38.88 -19.20 13.36
N GLU A 151 39.11 -18.70 14.57
CA GLU A 151 39.81 -17.48 14.79
C GLU A 151 41.29 -17.75 14.60
N ASP A 152 41.81 -17.49 13.43
CA ASP A 152 43.23 -17.37 13.21
C ASP A 152 43.64 -15.90 13.35
N ASP A 153 43.79 -15.50 14.59
CA ASP A 153 44.56 -14.31 14.95
C ASP A 153 46.06 -14.62 14.84
N GLU A 154 46.60 -14.54 13.66
CA GLU A 154 48.04 -14.33 13.50
C GLU A 154 48.32 -12.88 13.14
N ILE A 155 48.42 -12.09 14.14
CA ILE A 155 49.10 -10.80 14.08
C ILE A 155 50.59 -11.09 14.13
N SER A 156 51.23 -11.17 12.98
CA SER A 156 52.67 -11.18 12.94
C SER A 156 53.17 -9.76 13.18
N LYS A 157 53.79 -9.59 14.34
CA LYS A 157 54.63 -8.45 14.68
C LYS A 157 55.88 -8.48 13.83
N ILE A 158 56.11 -7.40 13.15
CA ILE A 158 57.45 -6.90 12.92
C ILE A 158 57.45 -5.41 13.25
#